data_3b595b225e492ffd5527494c9006e6a2
#
_entry.id   3b595b225e492ffd5527494c9006e6a2
#
_cell.length_a   1.000
_cell.length_b   1.000
_cell.length_c   1.000
_cell.angle_alpha   90.00
_cell.angle_beta   90.00
_cell.angle_gamma   90.00
#
_symmetry.space_group_name_H-M   'P 1'
#
loop_
_entity.id
_entity.type
_entity.pdbx_description
1 polymer ?
#
loop_
_entity_poly.entity_id
_entity_poly.type
_entity_poly.pdbx_seq_one_letter_code
_entity_poly.pdbx_strand_id
1 'polypeptide(L)'
;MKFVVSFLAIAFVLAISTTARAQEPELVNEIVARINNDIITRADYLEAIRSFKEELARQMQGKSEAEIAAEYERLKGTILDYMIDDLLLEQKAKELGIEVEAEVNQQMIQIAKENGMKDLASLEKALKDQGIDPEVARSSMRKKIQQQYVVQREVLQPIYSRLSEKDRREFYEKHKDAFTSPGEVTLSEIFLPLEGHTADEVTQRAKRVVEELRAGLSFVDAVKANSLSSRASRAQDGKLGTFKPGELKDDIAAAISTLKVGEVTEPIRLQDGFQIIRVDDRKGSTVVPFDSPEVQNAIGRAATMERADEARKKFLQKLRAEAFIEISKGYAPTQAKADKK
;
A
#
# COMPACT_ATOMS: atom_id res chain seq x y z
N MET A 1 -4.70 -91.48 -28.53
CA MET A 1 -5.01 -91.98 -27.16
C MET A 1 -5.13 -90.72 -26.26
N LYS A 2 -6.34 -90.64 -25.69
CA LYS A 2 -6.83 -89.47 -24.91
C LYS A 2 -6.31 -89.56 -23.46
N PHE A 3 -5.88 -88.42 -22.90
CA PHE A 3 -5.93 -88.28 -21.43
C PHE A 3 -6.46 -86.87 -21.14
N VAL A 4 -7.62 -86.86 -20.51
CA VAL A 4 -8.30 -85.72 -19.94
C VAL A 4 -7.69 -85.52 -18.55
N VAL A 5 -7.21 -84.35 -18.22
CA VAL A 5 -6.87 -83.92 -16.86
C VAL A 5 -7.71 -82.70 -16.51
N SER A 6 -8.65 -83.00 -15.59
CA SER A 6 -9.57 -82.04 -14.99
C SER A 6 -8.80 -81.14 -13.98
N PHE A 7 -8.74 -79.86 -14.20
CA PHE A 7 -8.18 -78.86 -13.22
C PHE A 7 -9.35 -78.23 -12.48
N LEU A 8 -9.43 -78.51 -11.22
CA LEU A 8 -10.41 -77.96 -10.26
C LEU A 8 -9.82 -76.54 -9.89
N ALA A 9 -10.45 -75.48 -10.38
CA ALA A 9 -10.12 -74.12 -9.97
C ALA A 9 -10.87 -73.75 -8.69
N ILE A 10 -10.15 -73.68 -7.57
CA ILE A 10 -10.66 -73.08 -6.31
C ILE A 10 -10.60 -71.57 -6.45
N ALA A 11 -11.76 -70.93 -6.61
CA ALA A 11 -11.89 -69.48 -6.55
C ALA A 11 -11.81 -69.00 -5.09
N PHE A 12 -10.68 -68.40 -4.76
CA PHE A 12 -10.49 -67.70 -3.48
C PHE A 12 -11.09 -66.30 -3.62
N VAL A 13 -12.30 -66.11 -3.10
CA VAL A 13 -12.96 -64.81 -3.02
C VAL A 13 -12.33 -64.03 -1.86
N LEU A 14 -11.40 -63.11 -2.17
CA LEU A 14 -10.91 -62.12 -1.24
C LEU A 14 -12.02 -61.08 -1.03
N ALA A 15 -12.73 -61.15 0.08
CA ALA A 15 -13.63 -60.12 0.56
C ALA A 15 -12.80 -58.94 1.01
N ILE A 16 -12.59 -57.94 0.11
CA ILE A 16 -12.04 -56.64 0.48
C ILE A 16 -13.16 -55.94 1.27
N SER A 17 -13.08 -55.98 2.59
CA SER A 17 -13.89 -55.16 3.46
C SER A 17 -13.39 -53.73 3.36
N THR A 18 -13.93 -52.94 2.40
CA THR A 18 -13.80 -51.49 2.43
C THR A 18 -14.55 -50.99 3.65
N THR A 19 -13.81 -50.73 4.73
CA THR A 19 -14.32 -49.89 5.80
C THR A 19 -14.57 -48.51 5.21
N ALA A 20 -15.79 -48.28 4.73
CA ALA A 20 -16.29 -46.96 4.49
C ALA A 20 -16.20 -46.23 5.84
N ARG A 21 -15.19 -45.42 6.02
CA ARG A 21 -15.19 -44.40 7.08
C ARG A 21 -16.40 -43.53 6.77
N ALA A 22 -17.50 -43.75 7.49
CA ALA A 22 -18.57 -42.78 7.50
C ALA A 22 -17.94 -41.45 7.93
N GLN A 23 -17.81 -40.50 7.01
CA GLN A 23 -17.61 -39.12 7.38
C GLN A 23 -18.80 -38.79 8.27
N GLU A 24 -18.52 -38.51 9.55
CA GLU A 24 -19.55 -37.94 10.42
C GLU A 24 -20.13 -36.74 9.67
N PRO A 25 -21.49 -36.62 9.62
CA PRO A 25 -22.09 -35.45 8.97
C PRO A 25 -21.53 -34.23 9.67
N GLU A 26 -20.75 -33.45 8.94
CA GLU A 26 -20.21 -32.21 9.43
C GLU A 26 -21.39 -31.30 9.75
N LEU A 27 -21.62 -31.05 11.04
CA LEU A 27 -22.70 -30.18 11.50
C LEU A 27 -22.41 -28.75 11.04
N VAL A 28 -22.81 -28.43 9.80
CA VAL A 28 -22.60 -27.14 9.15
C VAL A 28 -23.26 -26.01 9.95
N ASN A 29 -24.24 -26.32 10.80
CA ASN A 29 -25.02 -25.38 11.61
C ASN A 29 -24.56 -25.28 13.08
N GLU A 30 -23.37 -25.76 13.44
CA GLU A 30 -22.83 -25.57 14.78
C GLU A 30 -22.60 -24.10 15.05
N ILE A 31 -23.11 -23.57 16.17
CA ILE A 31 -22.89 -22.19 16.59
C ILE A 31 -21.53 -22.09 17.27
N VAL A 32 -20.65 -21.26 16.71
CA VAL A 32 -19.32 -20.95 17.26
C VAL A 32 -19.40 -19.83 18.29
N ALA A 33 -20.16 -18.79 18.00
CA ALA A 33 -20.41 -17.70 18.93
C ALA A 33 -21.79 -17.06 18.71
N ARG A 34 -22.35 -16.52 19.78
CA ARG A 34 -23.58 -15.71 19.77
C ARG A 34 -23.22 -14.30 20.20
N ILE A 35 -23.58 -13.31 19.40
CA ILE A 35 -23.31 -11.90 19.65
C ILE A 35 -24.63 -11.13 19.58
N ASN A 36 -25.21 -10.78 20.73
CA ASN A 36 -26.55 -10.22 20.83
C ASN A 36 -27.59 -11.12 20.14
N ASN A 37 -28.22 -10.67 19.07
CA ASN A 37 -29.21 -11.41 18.29
C ASN A 37 -28.62 -12.14 17.07
N ASP A 38 -27.34 -11.98 16.79
CA ASP A 38 -26.67 -12.58 15.66
C ASP A 38 -25.79 -13.78 16.11
N ILE A 39 -25.45 -14.66 15.17
CA ILE A 39 -24.62 -15.84 15.44
C ILE A 39 -23.46 -15.90 14.43
N ILE A 40 -22.36 -16.48 14.85
CA ILE A 40 -21.28 -16.94 13.99
C ILE A 40 -21.39 -18.46 13.95
N THR A 41 -21.60 -19.01 12.74
CA THR A 41 -21.67 -20.46 12.53
C THR A 41 -20.28 -21.06 12.30
N ARG A 42 -20.17 -22.39 12.42
CA ARG A 42 -18.94 -23.11 12.06
C ARG A 42 -18.58 -22.92 10.58
N ALA A 43 -19.57 -22.84 9.70
CA ALA A 43 -19.34 -22.57 8.29
C ALA A 43 -18.69 -21.20 8.07
N ASP A 44 -19.22 -20.15 8.71
CA ASP A 44 -18.64 -18.80 8.64
C ASP A 44 -17.21 -18.79 9.19
N TYR A 45 -16.96 -19.48 10.29
CA TYR A 45 -15.64 -19.53 10.91
C TYR A 45 -14.61 -20.26 10.03
N LEU A 46 -15.00 -21.38 9.41
CA LEU A 46 -14.12 -22.11 8.48
C LEU A 46 -13.82 -21.30 7.22
N GLU A 47 -14.81 -20.56 6.71
CA GLU A 47 -14.62 -19.62 5.59
C GLU A 47 -13.65 -18.50 5.97
N ALA A 48 -13.81 -17.90 7.15
CA ALA A 48 -12.90 -16.88 7.65
C ALA A 48 -11.46 -17.41 7.79
N ILE A 49 -11.28 -18.64 8.28
CA ILE A 49 -9.97 -19.31 8.35
C ILE A 49 -9.36 -19.45 6.94
N ARG A 50 -10.14 -19.88 5.95
CA ARG A 50 -9.67 -20.05 4.56
C ARG A 50 -9.22 -18.71 3.99
N SER A 51 -10.09 -17.71 4.06
CA SER A 51 -9.79 -16.35 3.57
C SER A 51 -8.58 -15.75 4.28
N PHE A 52 -8.43 -15.97 5.58
CA PHE A 52 -7.27 -15.51 6.34
C PHE A 52 -5.96 -16.17 5.87
N LYS A 53 -5.97 -17.48 5.61
CA LYS A 53 -4.80 -18.20 5.08
C LYS A 53 -4.40 -17.71 3.70
N GLU A 54 -5.36 -17.48 2.82
CA GLU A 54 -5.11 -16.96 1.47
C GLU A 54 -4.53 -15.54 1.52
N GLU A 55 -5.06 -14.70 2.39
CA GLU A 55 -4.55 -13.34 2.57
C GLU A 55 -3.13 -13.34 3.16
N LEU A 56 -2.89 -14.18 4.18
CA LEU A 56 -1.58 -14.33 4.78
C LEU A 56 -0.53 -14.80 3.74
N ALA A 57 -0.90 -15.77 2.89
CA ALA A 57 -0.04 -16.24 1.81
C ALA A 57 0.27 -15.13 0.79
N ARG A 58 -0.69 -14.27 0.47
CA ARG A 58 -0.46 -13.09 -0.40
C ARG A 58 0.48 -12.07 0.24
N GLN A 59 0.26 -11.76 1.52
CA GLN A 59 1.09 -10.79 2.26
C GLN A 59 2.52 -11.28 2.46
N MET A 60 2.70 -12.59 2.60
CA MET A 60 4.00 -13.22 2.79
C MET A 60 4.58 -13.80 1.49
N GLN A 61 4.22 -13.23 0.34
CA GLN A 61 4.74 -13.67 -0.95
C GLN A 61 6.28 -13.66 -0.97
N GLY A 62 6.87 -14.79 -1.34
CA GLY A 62 8.34 -14.98 -1.32
C GLY A 62 8.87 -15.61 -0.02
N LYS A 63 8.04 -15.86 0.99
CA LYS A 63 8.38 -16.65 2.17
C LYS A 63 8.12 -18.14 1.94
N SER A 64 8.76 -19.00 2.74
CA SER A 64 8.54 -20.44 2.69
C SER A 64 7.18 -20.82 3.28
N GLU A 65 6.64 -21.97 2.86
CA GLU A 65 5.39 -22.51 3.43
C GLU A 65 5.48 -22.72 4.94
N ALA A 66 6.66 -23.08 5.47
CA ALA A 66 6.89 -23.25 6.90
C ALA A 66 6.77 -21.92 7.67
N GLU A 67 7.29 -20.82 7.11
CA GLU A 67 7.14 -19.47 7.72
C GLU A 67 5.67 -19.02 7.72
N ILE A 68 4.95 -19.25 6.61
CA ILE A 68 3.52 -18.92 6.49
C ILE A 68 2.70 -19.75 7.50
N ALA A 69 2.98 -21.05 7.61
CA ALA A 69 2.30 -21.92 8.57
C ALA A 69 2.56 -21.51 10.03
N ALA A 70 3.80 -21.15 10.38
CA ALA A 70 4.16 -20.68 11.71
C ALA A 70 3.41 -19.38 12.07
N GLU A 71 3.34 -18.44 11.12
CA GLU A 71 2.62 -17.18 11.32
C GLU A 71 1.10 -17.38 11.43
N TYR A 72 0.53 -18.32 10.64
CA TYR A 72 -0.86 -18.71 10.78
C TYR A 72 -1.13 -19.28 12.20
N GLU A 73 -0.31 -20.19 12.69
CA GLU A 73 -0.47 -20.76 14.04
C GLU A 73 -0.42 -19.68 15.14
N ARG A 74 0.41 -18.66 14.95
CA ARG A 74 0.51 -17.52 15.86
C ARG A 74 -0.76 -16.65 15.87
N LEU A 75 -1.38 -16.47 14.70
CA LEU A 75 -2.47 -15.53 14.50
C LEU A 75 -3.87 -16.19 14.52
N LYS A 76 -3.99 -17.51 14.31
CA LYS A 76 -5.30 -18.20 14.18
C LYS A 76 -6.24 -17.93 15.35
N GLY A 77 -5.72 -17.74 16.56
CA GLY A 77 -6.52 -17.42 17.75
C GLY A 77 -7.24 -16.08 17.70
N THR A 78 -6.81 -15.17 16.79
CA THR A 78 -7.42 -13.85 16.63
C THR A 78 -8.55 -13.82 15.61
N ILE A 79 -8.73 -14.87 14.82
CA ILE A 79 -9.72 -14.89 13.73
C ILE A 79 -11.13 -14.72 14.27
N LEU A 80 -11.50 -15.47 15.31
CA LEU A 80 -12.83 -15.36 15.94
C LEU A 80 -13.04 -13.97 16.55
N ASP A 81 -11.99 -13.39 17.16
CA ASP A 81 -12.06 -12.05 17.71
C ASP A 81 -12.35 -11.01 16.62
N TYR A 82 -11.68 -11.11 15.45
CA TYR A 82 -11.99 -10.24 14.30
C TYR A 82 -13.43 -10.41 13.82
N MET A 83 -13.94 -11.65 13.72
CA MET A 83 -15.31 -11.88 13.31
C MET A 83 -16.33 -11.28 14.29
N ILE A 84 -16.05 -11.37 15.58
CA ILE A 84 -16.90 -10.73 16.62
C ILE A 84 -16.86 -9.21 16.48
N ASP A 85 -15.66 -8.63 16.32
CA ASP A 85 -15.52 -7.17 16.15
C ASP A 85 -16.21 -6.67 14.88
N ASP A 86 -16.09 -7.39 13.76
CA ASP A 86 -16.77 -7.08 12.50
C ASP A 86 -18.29 -7.10 12.66
N LEU A 87 -18.82 -8.11 13.35
CA LEU A 87 -20.27 -8.21 13.59
C LEU A 87 -20.78 -7.10 14.51
N LEU A 88 -20.00 -6.72 15.53
CA LEU A 88 -20.33 -5.58 16.40
C LEU A 88 -20.33 -4.24 15.63
N LEU A 89 -19.38 -4.07 14.70
CA LEU A 89 -19.36 -2.90 13.83
C LEU A 89 -20.55 -2.88 12.86
N GLU A 90 -20.96 -4.02 12.32
CA GLU A 90 -22.17 -4.15 11.49
C GLU A 90 -23.45 -3.80 12.29
N GLN A 91 -23.57 -4.29 13.52
CA GLN A 91 -24.68 -3.96 14.41
C GLN A 91 -24.69 -2.47 14.71
N LYS A 92 -23.53 -1.87 14.97
CA LYS A 92 -23.41 -0.43 15.19
C LYS A 92 -23.78 0.40 13.97
N ALA A 93 -23.40 -0.07 12.77
CA ALA A 93 -23.81 0.59 11.53
C ALA A 93 -25.34 0.60 11.35
N LYS A 94 -26.00 -0.51 11.66
CA LYS A 94 -27.47 -0.63 11.64
C LYS A 94 -28.11 0.30 12.67
N GLU A 95 -27.59 0.35 13.91
CA GLU A 95 -28.05 1.25 14.97
C GLU A 95 -27.95 2.72 14.55
N LEU A 96 -26.87 3.09 13.86
CA LEU A 96 -26.62 4.46 13.39
C LEU A 96 -27.38 4.80 12.09
N GLY A 97 -28.12 3.86 11.50
CA GLY A 97 -28.85 4.05 10.24
C GLY A 97 -27.93 4.36 9.05
N ILE A 98 -26.74 3.73 9.01
CA ILE A 98 -25.76 3.99 7.95
C ILE A 98 -26.18 3.24 6.68
N GLU A 99 -26.65 3.97 5.69
CA GLU A 99 -26.97 3.48 4.35
C GLU A 99 -25.86 3.88 3.38
N VAL A 100 -25.37 2.91 2.56
CA VAL A 100 -24.19 3.09 1.71
C VAL A 100 -24.37 2.51 0.29
N GLU A 101 -25.61 2.37 -0.17
CA GLU A 101 -25.88 1.77 -1.49
C GLU A 101 -25.30 2.59 -2.66
N ALA A 102 -25.26 3.91 -2.52
CA ALA A 102 -24.66 4.79 -3.53
C ALA A 102 -23.15 4.54 -3.62
N GLU A 103 -22.47 4.43 -2.48
CA GLU A 103 -21.03 4.16 -2.37
C GLU A 103 -20.70 2.76 -2.88
N VAL A 104 -21.51 1.76 -2.55
CA VAL A 104 -21.37 0.38 -3.08
C VAL A 104 -21.43 0.41 -4.60
N ASN A 105 -22.43 1.08 -5.18
CA ASN A 105 -22.54 1.19 -6.63
C ASN A 105 -21.34 1.91 -7.25
N GLN A 106 -20.88 3.02 -6.66
CA GLN A 106 -19.70 3.74 -7.13
C GLN A 106 -18.45 2.85 -7.10
N GLN A 107 -18.25 2.13 -6.01
CA GLN A 107 -17.11 1.23 -5.86
C GLN A 107 -17.14 0.09 -6.88
N MET A 108 -18.30 -0.52 -7.12
CA MET A 108 -18.49 -1.55 -8.14
C MET A 108 -18.19 -1.02 -9.56
N ILE A 109 -18.65 0.19 -9.88
CA ILE A 109 -18.36 0.85 -11.16
C ILE A 109 -16.85 1.13 -11.29
N GLN A 110 -16.22 1.56 -10.21
CA GLN A 110 -14.79 1.82 -10.20
C GLN A 110 -13.99 0.53 -10.45
N ILE A 111 -14.34 -0.57 -9.79
CA ILE A 111 -13.73 -1.88 -10.01
C ILE A 111 -13.90 -2.32 -11.47
N ALA A 112 -15.11 -2.12 -12.06
CA ALA A 112 -15.34 -2.43 -13.47
C ALA A 112 -14.37 -1.66 -14.38
N LYS A 113 -14.22 -0.35 -14.16
CA LYS A 113 -13.31 0.50 -14.94
C LYS A 113 -11.84 0.09 -14.80
N GLU A 114 -11.38 -0.18 -13.58
CA GLU A 114 -10.00 -0.60 -13.30
C GLU A 114 -9.65 -1.93 -13.97
N ASN A 115 -10.65 -2.81 -14.16
CA ASN A 115 -10.50 -4.06 -14.88
C ASN A 115 -10.81 -3.96 -16.38
N GLY A 116 -10.91 -2.75 -16.94
CA GLY A 116 -11.17 -2.53 -18.36
C GLY A 116 -12.58 -2.93 -18.83
N MET A 117 -13.53 -3.07 -17.90
CA MET A 117 -14.91 -3.44 -18.21
C MET A 117 -15.74 -2.21 -18.54
N LYS A 118 -16.70 -2.39 -19.44
CA LYS A 118 -17.50 -1.28 -19.98
C LYS A 118 -18.46 -0.69 -18.96
N ASP A 119 -19.07 -1.55 -18.16
CA ASP A 119 -20.16 -1.20 -17.23
C ASP A 119 -20.27 -2.21 -16.09
N LEU A 120 -21.17 -1.91 -15.15
CA LEU A 120 -21.46 -2.74 -13.99
C LEU A 120 -21.99 -4.13 -14.40
N ALA A 121 -22.81 -4.22 -15.43
CA ALA A 121 -23.36 -5.49 -15.89
C ALA A 121 -22.24 -6.44 -16.39
N SER A 122 -21.21 -5.89 -17.01
CA SER A 122 -20.02 -6.64 -17.42
C SER A 122 -19.25 -7.19 -16.20
N LEU A 123 -19.14 -6.43 -15.11
CA LEU A 123 -18.53 -6.90 -13.86
C LEU A 123 -19.38 -8.01 -13.22
N GLU A 124 -20.69 -7.82 -13.12
CA GLU A 124 -21.59 -8.83 -12.55
C GLU A 124 -21.55 -10.15 -13.35
N LYS A 125 -21.46 -10.06 -14.67
CA LYS A 125 -21.25 -11.24 -15.51
C LYS A 125 -19.92 -11.91 -15.24
N ALA A 126 -18.83 -11.15 -15.16
CA ALA A 126 -17.50 -11.70 -14.86
C ALA A 126 -17.45 -12.38 -13.50
N LEU A 127 -18.11 -11.83 -12.47
CA LEU A 127 -18.24 -12.46 -11.15
C LEU A 127 -18.96 -13.80 -11.25
N LYS A 128 -20.11 -13.84 -11.97
CA LYS A 128 -20.88 -15.10 -12.19
C LYS A 128 -20.06 -16.15 -12.95
N ASP A 129 -19.32 -15.73 -13.98
CA ASP A 129 -18.45 -16.61 -14.75
C ASP A 129 -17.33 -17.24 -13.89
N GLN A 130 -16.94 -16.57 -12.78
CA GLN A 130 -16.00 -17.06 -11.76
C GLN A 130 -16.69 -17.83 -10.62
N GLY A 131 -17.99 -18.04 -10.66
CA GLY A 131 -18.75 -18.72 -9.62
C GLY A 131 -19.05 -17.84 -8.40
N ILE A 132 -18.90 -16.53 -8.48
CA ILE A 132 -19.18 -15.57 -7.41
C ILE A 132 -20.55 -14.94 -7.66
N ASP A 133 -21.44 -15.05 -6.67
CA ASP A 133 -22.72 -14.33 -6.74
C ASP A 133 -22.46 -12.82 -6.58
N PRO A 134 -22.89 -11.97 -7.56
CA PRO A 134 -22.73 -10.52 -7.45
C PRO A 134 -23.38 -9.91 -6.21
N GLU A 135 -24.48 -10.50 -5.69
CA GLU A 135 -25.13 -9.99 -4.48
C GLU A 135 -24.30 -10.29 -3.24
N VAL A 136 -23.61 -11.41 -3.18
CA VAL A 136 -22.63 -11.72 -2.11
C VAL A 136 -21.48 -10.73 -2.15
N ALA A 137 -20.94 -10.40 -3.34
CA ALA A 137 -19.90 -9.40 -3.50
C ALA A 137 -20.37 -8.00 -3.04
N ARG A 138 -21.60 -7.60 -3.44
CA ARG A 138 -22.23 -6.34 -2.99
C ARG A 138 -22.43 -6.31 -1.48
N SER A 139 -22.94 -7.39 -0.90
CA SER A 139 -23.16 -7.48 0.56
C SER A 139 -21.85 -7.34 1.33
N SER A 140 -20.80 -8.03 0.90
CA SER A 140 -19.47 -7.91 1.52
C SER A 140 -18.92 -6.49 1.42
N MET A 141 -19.09 -5.84 0.28
CA MET A 141 -18.67 -4.45 0.08
C MET A 141 -19.48 -3.49 0.95
N ARG A 142 -20.81 -3.67 1.03
CA ARG A 142 -21.70 -2.90 1.90
C ARG A 142 -21.24 -2.95 3.34
N LYS A 143 -21.01 -4.14 3.88
CA LYS A 143 -20.50 -4.34 5.24
C LYS A 143 -19.19 -3.59 5.48
N LYS A 144 -18.22 -3.75 4.57
CA LYS A 144 -16.93 -3.08 4.67
C LYS A 144 -17.05 -1.54 4.68
N ILE A 145 -17.87 -0.97 3.79
CA ILE A 145 -18.10 0.47 3.73
C ILE A 145 -18.81 0.95 4.99
N GLN A 146 -19.83 0.23 5.46
CA GLN A 146 -20.53 0.55 6.70
C GLN A 146 -19.60 0.57 7.92
N GLN A 147 -18.72 -0.43 8.04
CA GLN A 147 -17.71 -0.49 9.11
C GLN A 147 -16.75 0.71 9.04
N GLN A 148 -16.32 1.10 7.84
CA GLN A 148 -15.48 2.29 7.64
C GLN A 148 -16.19 3.57 8.10
N TYR A 149 -17.46 3.71 7.77
CA TYR A 149 -18.27 4.87 8.23
C TYR A 149 -18.45 4.90 9.75
N VAL A 150 -18.66 3.73 10.38
CA VAL A 150 -18.71 3.63 11.85
C VAL A 150 -17.40 4.11 12.45
N VAL A 151 -16.26 3.59 11.99
CA VAL A 151 -14.95 4.00 12.49
C VAL A 151 -14.67 5.48 12.22
N GLN A 152 -15.03 5.97 11.04
CA GLN A 152 -14.88 7.39 10.70
C GLN A 152 -15.68 8.28 11.67
N ARG A 153 -16.94 7.92 11.93
CA ARG A 153 -17.86 8.71 12.76
C ARG A 153 -17.58 8.59 14.26
N GLU A 154 -17.37 7.37 14.74
CA GLU A 154 -17.31 7.10 16.19
C GLU A 154 -15.87 7.16 16.74
N VAL A 155 -14.86 7.03 15.87
CA VAL A 155 -13.45 7.01 16.29
C VAL A 155 -12.69 8.23 15.76
N LEU A 156 -12.61 8.39 14.42
CA LEU A 156 -11.72 9.39 13.84
C LEU A 156 -12.24 10.83 14.00
N GLN A 157 -13.52 11.05 13.74
CA GLN A 157 -14.10 12.39 13.85
C GLN A 157 -14.05 12.97 15.26
N PRO A 158 -14.32 12.20 16.34
CA PRO A 158 -14.13 12.69 17.71
C PRO A 158 -12.67 13.05 18.04
N ILE A 159 -11.68 12.30 17.53
CA ILE A 159 -10.28 12.65 17.72
C ILE A 159 -10.00 13.98 17.02
N TYR A 160 -10.34 14.08 15.74
CA TYR A 160 -10.09 15.27 14.93
C TYR A 160 -10.71 16.55 15.56
N SER A 161 -11.96 16.46 16.00
CA SER A 161 -12.69 17.59 16.57
C SER A 161 -12.19 18.03 17.95
N ARG A 162 -11.54 17.12 18.70
CA ARG A 162 -10.97 17.40 20.03
C ARG A 162 -9.49 17.81 20.01
N LEU A 163 -8.84 17.81 18.83
CA LEU A 163 -7.47 18.31 18.71
C LEU A 163 -7.40 19.78 19.09
N SER A 164 -6.83 20.07 20.25
CA SER A 164 -6.60 21.44 20.70
C SER A 164 -5.51 22.11 19.86
N GLU A 165 -5.42 23.44 19.92
CA GLU A 165 -4.32 24.17 19.31
C GLU A 165 -2.96 23.72 19.88
N LYS A 166 -2.92 23.40 21.18
CA LYS A 166 -1.73 22.86 21.85
C LYS A 166 -1.30 21.53 21.21
N ASP A 167 -2.24 20.57 21.04
CA ASP A 167 -1.96 19.28 20.39
C ASP A 167 -1.41 19.47 18.97
N ARG A 168 -2.02 20.38 18.21
CA ARG A 168 -1.60 20.70 16.84
C ARG A 168 -0.21 21.29 16.80
N ARG A 169 0.11 22.21 17.73
CA ARG A 169 1.42 22.86 17.81
C ARG A 169 2.50 21.88 18.24
N GLU A 170 2.22 21.01 19.22
CA GLU A 170 3.14 19.94 19.64
C GLU A 170 3.43 18.99 18.50
N PHE A 171 2.39 18.60 17.74
CA PHE A 171 2.55 17.75 16.56
C PHE A 171 3.43 18.43 15.49
N TYR A 172 3.17 19.70 15.20
CA TYR A 172 3.95 20.47 14.22
C TYR A 172 5.42 20.55 14.61
N GLU A 173 5.74 20.88 15.86
CA GLU A 173 7.14 20.99 16.31
C GLU A 173 7.84 19.62 16.30
N LYS A 174 7.15 18.54 16.68
CA LYS A 174 7.68 17.18 16.63
C LYS A 174 7.96 16.70 15.21
N HIS A 175 7.19 17.16 14.24
CA HIS A 175 7.26 16.71 12.84
C HIS A 175 7.63 17.83 11.87
N LYS A 176 8.43 18.79 12.31
CA LYS A 176 8.77 20.03 11.56
C LYS A 176 9.34 19.74 10.18
N ASP A 177 10.13 18.65 10.05
CA ASP A 177 10.70 18.23 8.77
C ASP A 177 9.65 17.88 7.74
N ALA A 178 8.51 17.28 8.17
CA ALA A 178 7.38 16.97 7.29
C ALA A 178 6.66 18.22 6.76
N PHE A 179 6.83 19.36 7.41
CA PHE A 179 6.28 20.67 7.03
C PHE A 179 7.34 21.59 6.45
N THR A 180 8.50 21.05 6.12
CA THR A 180 9.55 21.80 5.46
C THR A 180 9.50 21.52 3.96
N SER A 181 9.20 22.57 3.16
CA SER A 181 9.33 22.47 1.70
C SER A 181 10.81 22.31 1.37
N PRO A 182 11.23 21.25 0.71
CA PRO A 182 12.62 21.12 0.30
C PRO A 182 12.99 22.26 -0.64
N GLY A 183 14.24 22.67 -0.57
CA GLY A 183 14.77 23.64 -1.54
C GLY A 183 14.65 23.11 -2.97
N GLU A 184 14.73 24.00 -3.94
CA GLU A 184 14.71 23.67 -5.36
C GLU A 184 15.92 24.31 -6.03
N VAL A 185 16.46 23.65 -7.05
CA VAL A 185 17.51 24.19 -7.91
C VAL A 185 17.08 24.08 -9.37
N THR A 186 17.16 25.21 -10.08
CA THR A 186 16.93 25.25 -11.54
C THR A 186 18.27 25.21 -12.24
N LEU A 187 18.41 24.30 -13.20
CA LEU A 187 19.66 23.98 -13.85
C LEU A 187 19.55 24.12 -15.38
N SER A 188 20.66 24.51 -15.99
CA SER A 188 20.91 24.41 -17.42
C SER A 188 22.20 23.65 -17.69
N GLU A 189 22.32 23.02 -18.86
CA GLU A 189 23.50 22.25 -19.29
C GLU A 189 24.07 22.70 -20.61
N ILE A 190 25.39 22.50 -20.77
CA ILE A 190 26.07 22.38 -22.04
C ILE A 190 26.61 20.99 -22.14
N PHE A 191 26.28 20.26 -23.21
CA PHE A 191 26.76 18.91 -23.43
C PHE A 191 27.73 18.83 -24.59
N LEU A 192 28.95 18.40 -24.34
CA LEU A 192 30.01 18.23 -25.32
C LEU A 192 30.16 16.69 -25.60
N PRO A 193 29.75 16.22 -26.79
CA PRO A 193 29.83 14.81 -27.15
C PRO A 193 31.24 14.35 -27.40
N LEU A 194 31.50 13.07 -27.18
CA LEU A 194 32.72 12.39 -27.60
C LEU A 194 32.74 12.01 -29.08
N GLU A 195 31.59 12.03 -29.73
CA GLU A 195 31.44 11.55 -31.10
C GLU A 195 32.46 12.21 -32.05
N GLY A 196 33.32 11.40 -32.65
CA GLY A 196 34.39 11.83 -33.58
C GLY A 196 35.62 12.42 -32.93
N HIS A 197 35.74 12.43 -31.58
CA HIS A 197 36.85 13.04 -30.84
C HIS A 197 37.37 12.14 -29.72
N THR A 198 38.64 12.33 -29.35
CA THR A 198 39.19 11.66 -28.16
C THR A 198 38.70 12.30 -26.87
N ALA A 199 38.71 11.55 -25.78
CA ALA A 199 38.31 12.08 -24.47
C ALA A 199 39.16 13.29 -24.02
N ASP A 200 40.43 13.27 -24.35
CA ASP A 200 41.35 14.37 -24.01
C ASP A 200 41.04 15.65 -24.78
N GLU A 201 40.75 15.56 -26.08
CA GLU A 201 40.36 16.71 -26.90
C GLU A 201 39.06 17.35 -26.37
N VAL A 202 38.05 16.52 -26.05
CA VAL A 202 36.78 17.04 -25.53
C VAL A 202 36.95 17.59 -24.11
N THR A 203 37.81 17.00 -23.28
CA THR A 203 38.15 17.55 -21.96
C THR A 203 38.76 18.92 -22.07
N GLN A 204 39.72 19.11 -22.96
CA GLN A 204 40.37 20.43 -23.18
C GLN A 204 39.36 21.46 -23.73
N ARG A 205 38.48 21.03 -24.64
CA ARG A 205 37.39 21.88 -25.15
C ARG A 205 36.42 22.28 -24.03
N ALA A 206 35.98 21.31 -23.20
CA ALA A 206 35.07 21.57 -22.10
C ALA A 206 35.67 22.55 -21.07
N LYS A 207 36.96 22.42 -20.73
CA LYS A 207 37.67 23.36 -19.86
C LYS A 207 37.70 24.77 -20.44
N ARG A 208 38.02 24.92 -21.73
CA ARG A 208 37.98 26.23 -22.40
C ARG A 208 36.59 26.86 -22.36
N VAL A 209 35.53 26.06 -22.60
CA VAL A 209 34.16 26.55 -22.52
C VAL A 209 33.85 27.07 -21.10
N VAL A 210 34.31 26.40 -20.06
CA VAL A 210 34.13 26.85 -18.66
C VAL A 210 34.88 28.17 -18.43
N GLU A 211 36.12 28.29 -18.91
CA GLU A 211 36.90 29.52 -18.80
C GLU A 211 36.24 30.70 -19.54
N GLU A 212 35.75 30.48 -20.76
CA GLU A 212 35.01 31.46 -21.56
C GLU A 212 33.71 31.90 -20.88
N LEU A 213 32.94 30.94 -20.30
CA LEU A 213 31.73 31.24 -19.54
C LEU A 213 32.04 32.10 -18.32
N ARG A 214 33.14 31.81 -17.60
CA ARG A 214 33.58 32.58 -16.43
C ARG A 214 34.11 33.97 -16.85
N ALA A 215 34.61 34.11 -18.09
CA ALA A 215 35.01 35.39 -18.68
C ALA A 215 33.84 36.19 -19.26
N GLY A 216 32.59 35.65 -19.20
CA GLY A 216 31.38 36.38 -19.61
C GLY A 216 30.77 35.97 -20.95
N LEU A 217 31.21 34.84 -21.55
CA LEU A 217 30.51 34.28 -22.71
C LEU A 217 29.06 33.95 -22.37
N SER A 218 28.15 34.27 -23.28
CA SER A 218 26.74 33.89 -23.13
C SER A 218 26.58 32.38 -23.06
N PHE A 219 25.88 31.88 -22.01
CA PHE A 219 25.61 30.46 -21.83
C PHE A 219 24.80 29.88 -22.99
N VAL A 220 23.81 30.64 -23.49
CA VAL A 220 22.97 30.24 -24.64
C VAL A 220 23.83 30.10 -25.92
N ASP A 221 24.77 30.99 -26.16
CA ASP A 221 25.66 30.88 -27.32
C ASP A 221 26.59 29.69 -27.18
N ALA A 222 27.11 29.44 -25.99
CA ALA A 222 27.90 28.24 -25.69
C ALA A 222 27.11 26.93 -25.88
N VAL A 223 25.82 26.90 -25.50
CA VAL A 223 24.90 25.75 -25.76
C VAL A 223 24.78 25.55 -27.26
N LYS A 224 24.50 26.58 -28.04
CA LYS A 224 24.32 26.49 -29.50
C LYS A 224 25.59 26.03 -30.22
N ALA A 225 26.75 26.49 -29.75
CA ALA A 225 28.04 26.12 -30.33
C ALA A 225 28.54 24.72 -30.00
N ASN A 226 28.17 24.18 -28.84
CA ASN A 226 28.80 22.97 -28.29
C ASN A 226 27.87 21.79 -28.11
N SER A 227 26.58 21.99 -27.80
CA SER A 227 25.64 20.91 -27.54
C SER A 227 25.11 20.29 -28.83
N LEU A 228 24.87 18.96 -28.79
CA LEU A 228 24.26 18.21 -29.90
C LEU A 228 22.86 18.75 -30.22
N SER A 229 22.53 18.83 -31.50
CA SER A 229 21.21 19.27 -31.97
C SER A 229 20.08 18.35 -31.54
N SER A 230 20.38 17.05 -31.30
CA SER A 230 19.46 16.03 -30.82
C SER A 230 19.16 16.10 -29.32
N ARG A 231 19.95 16.86 -28.54
CA ARG A 231 19.68 17.03 -27.10
C ARG A 231 18.45 17.90 -26.88
N ALA A 232 17.49 17.44 -26.09
CA ALA A 232 16.28 18.20 -25.78
C ALA A 232 16.58 19.53 -25.09
N SER A 233 17.60 19.60 -24.23
CA SER A 233 18.04 20.80 -23.54
C SER A 233 18.53 21.88 -24.51
N ARG A 234 19.18 21.50 -25.64
CA ARG A 234 19.65 22.47 -26.63
C ARG A 234 18.50 23.27 -27.26
N ALA A 235 17.35 22.62 -27.53
CA ALA A 235 16.17 23.29 -28.08
C ALA A 235 15.53 24.28 -27.09
N GLN A 236 15.91 24.20 -25.82
CA GLN A 236 15.45 25.06 -24.73
C GLN A 236 16.57 25.91 -24.14
N ASP A 237 17.55 26.33 -24.98
CA ASP A 237 18.71 27.14 -24.59
C ASP A 237 19.53 26.53 -23.43
N GLY A 238 19.57 25.21 -23.36
CA GLY A 238 20.30 24.45 -22.36
C GLY A 238 19.50 24.10 -21.11
N LYS A 239 18.25 24.52 -20.97
CA LYS A 239 17.45 24.27 -19.75
C LYS A 239 17.22 22.79 -19.51
N LEU A 240 17.52 22.33 -18.27
CA LEU A 240 17.21 21.00 -17.78
C LEU A 240 15.91 20.96 -16.98
N GLY A 241 15.61 22.04 -16.27
CA GLY A 241 14.43 22.16 -15.41
C GLY A 241 14.76 22.46 -13.95
N THR A 242 13.74 22.33 -13.10
CA THR A 242 13.85 22.55 -11.65
C THR A 242 13.80 21.20 -10.94
N PHE A 243 14.72 20.99 -10.01
CA PHE A 243 14.91 19.72 -9.29
C PHE A 243 14.85 19.95 -7.79
N LYS A 244 14.28 18.98 -7.07
CA LYS A 244 14.32 18.91 -5.60
C LYS A 244 15.53 18.11 -5.13
N PRO A 245 15.93 18.24 -3.85
CA PRO A 245 16.93 17.35 -3.26
C PRO A 245 16.52 15.88 -3.43
N GLY A 246 17.48 15.06 -3.89
CA GLY A 246 17.26 13.64 -4.18
C GLY A 246 16.75 13.29 -5.59
N GLU A 247 16.37 14.27 -6.41
CA GLU A 247 16.02 14.05 -7.83
C GLU A 247 17.26 14.10 -8.75
N LEU A 248 18.35 14.66 -8.27
CA LEU A 248 19.62 14.73 -8.99
C LEU A 248 20.49 13.52 -8.68
N LYS A 249 21.30 13.10 -9.65
CA LYS A 249 22.37 12.14 -9.40
C LYS A 249 23.40 12.71 -8.43
N ASP A 250 23.99 11.85 -7.60
CA ASP A 250 24.90 12.26 -6.53
C ASP A 250 26.11 13.08 -7.02
N ASP A 251 26.67 12.74 -8.19
CA ASP A 251 27.77 13.46 -8.82
C ASP A 251 27.39 14.90 -9.22
N ILE A 252 26.20 15.08 -9.77
CA ILE A 252 25.64 16.38 -10.12
C ILE A 252 25.34 17.19 -8.86
N ALA A 253 24.66 16.58 -7.89
CA ALA A 253 24.33 17.21 -6.62
C ALA A 253 25.59 17.72 -5.89
N ALA A 254 26.64 16.89 -5.86
CA ALA A 254 27.94 17.27 -5.29
C ALA A 254 28.60 18.44 -6.05
N ALA A 255 28.62 18.37 -7.40
CA ALA A 255 29.25 19.37 -8.24
C ALA A 255 28.61 20.78 -8.12
N ILE A 256 27.27 20.83 -7.90
CA ILE A 256 26.57 22.12 -7.79
C ILE A 256 26.41 22.57 -6.34
N SER A 257 26.80 21.78 -5.33
CA SER A 257 26.51 22.05 -3.92
C SER A 257 26.99 23.40 -3.41
N THR A 258 28.15 23.82 -3.86
CA THR A 258 28.81 25.11 -3.46
C THR A 258 28.60 26.23 -4.44
N LEU A 259 28.02 25.96 -5.63
CA LEU A 259 27.86 27.00 -6.66
C LEU A 259 26.74 27.97 -6.32
N LYS A 260 26.98 29.24 -6.63
CA LYS A 260 26.00 30.32 -6.57
C LYS A 260 25.17 30.34 -7.86
N VAL A 261 24.06 31.06 -7.83
CA VAL A 261 23.26 31.35 -9.03
C VAL A 261 24.11 32.07 -10.06
N GLY A 262 24.09 31.60 -11.30
CA GLY A 262 24.90 32.05 -12.41
C GLY A 262 26.21 31.30 -12.58
N GLU A 263 26.71 30.59 -11.59
CA GLU A 263 27.99 29.88 -11.68
C GLU A 263 27.83 28.52 -12.39
N VAL A 264 28.94 28.03 -12.97
CA VAL A 264 29.03 26.78 -13.73
C VAL A 264 29.96 25.77 -13.05
N THR A 265 29.67 24.47 -13.23
CA THR A 265 30.54 23.39 -12.75
C THR A 265 31.84 23.32 -13.57
N GLU A 266 32.84 22.63 -13.05
CA GLU A 266 33.85 21.96 -13.87
C GLU A 266 33.18 20.95 -14.81
N PRO A 267 33.87 20.55 -15.92
CA PRO A 267 33.31 19.52 -16.81
C PRO A 267 33.10 18.21 -16.11
N ILE A 268 31.85 17.72 -16.05
CA ILE A 268 31.45 16.46 -15.47
C ILE A 268 31.55 15.38 -16.57
N ARG A 269 32.30 14.29 -16.31
CA ARG A 269 32.46 13.20 -17.26
C ARG A 269 31.20 12.33 -17.28
N LEU A 270 30.61 12.13 -18.46
CA LEU A 270 29.55 11.18 -18.73
C LEU A 270 30.07 10.07 -19.68
N GLN A 271 29.25 9.01 -19.88
CA GLN A 271 29.62 7.90 -20.75
C GLN A 271 29.84 8.36 -22.21
N ASP A 272 29.00 9.27 -22.69
CA ASP A 272 28.90 9.74 -24.07
C ASP A 272 29.49 11.15 -24.32
N GLY A 273 30.01 11.81 -23.26
CA GLY A 273 30.55 13.16 -23.38
C GLY A 273 30.94 13.78 -22.06
N PHE A 274 30.95 15.10 -22.08
CA PHE A 274 31.12 15.95 -20.90
C PHE A 274 29.93 16.89 -20.75
N GLN A 275 29.55 17.13 -19.51
CA GLN A 275 28.45 18.02 -19.15
C GLN A 275 29.00 19.18 -18.31
N ILE A 276 28.59 20.40 -18.62
CA ILE A 276 28.83 21.60 -17.82
C ILE A 276 27.45 22.08 -17.36
N ILE A 277 27.24 22.22 -16.06
CA ILE A 277 25.95 22.60 -15.49
C ILE A 277 26.06 24.01 -14.94
N ARG A 278 25.06 24.85 -15.24
CA ARG A 278 24.87 26.15 -14.62
C ARG A 278 23.72 26.13 -13.63
N VAL A 279 23.89 26.74 -12.48
CA VAL A 279 22.80 27.01 -11.54
C VAL A 279 22.07 28.28 -11.98
N ASP A 280 20.82 28.12 -12.45
CA ASP A 280 20.02 29.28 -12.92
C ASP A 280 19.25 29.95 -11.79
N ASP A 281 18.74 29.13 -10.84
CA ASP A 281 18.04 29.60 -9.64
C ASP A 281 18.23 28.59 -8.50
N ARG A 282 18.17 29.06 -7.26
CA ARG A 282 18.25 28.24 -6.06
C ARG A 282 17.32 28.79 -5.00
N LYS A 283 16.28 28.01 -4.66
CA LYS A 283 15.41 28.28 -3.53
C LYS A 283 15.86 27.45 -2.34
N GLY A 284 16.06 28.08 -1.21
CA GLY A 284 16.34 27.40 0.04
C GLY A 284 15.15 26.59 0.53
N SER A 285 15.40 25.63 1.42
CA SER A 285 14.31 24.97 2.14
C SER A 285 13.57 26.01 3.00
N THR A 286 12.25 25.91 3.03
CA THR A 286 11.41 26.84 3.78
C THR A 286 10.43 26.06 4.63
N VAL A 287 10.40 26.33 5.92
CA VAL A 287 9.40 25.76 6.83
C VAL A 287 8.05 26.43 6.55
N VAL A 288 7.04 25.65 6.17
CA VAL A 288 5.69 26.17 5.93
C VAL A 288 5.08 26.57 7.28
N PRO A 289 4.57 27.81 7.43
CA PRO A 289 4.07 28.30 8.72
C PRO A 289 2.97 27.43 9.30
N PHE A 290 2.97 27.29 10.64
CA PHE A 290 1.96 26.53 11.39
C PHE A 290 0.53 26.97 11.04
N ASP A 291 0.29 28.28 10.92
CA ASP A 291 -1.06 28.85 10.69
C ASP A 291 -1.56 28.70 9.25
N SER A 292 -0.77 28.14 8.33
CA SER A 292 -1.24 27.92 6.97
C SER A 292 -2.35 26.85 6.94
N PRO A 293 -3.43 27.05 6.16
CA PRO A 293 -4.56 26.10 6.09
C PRO A 293 -4.15 24.69 5.71
N GLU A 294 -3.16 24.56 4.81
CA GLU A 294 -2.62 23.27 4.36
C GLU A 294 -1.95 22.51 5.51
N VAL A 295 -1.12 23.21 6.30
CA VAL A 295 -0.43 22.63 7.46
C VAL A 295 -1.45 22.25 8.53
N GLN A 296 -2.42 23.13 8.84
CA GLN A 296 -3.48 22.82 9.80
C GLN A 296 -4.29 21.59 9.42
N ASN A 297 -4.65 21.46 8.15
CA ASN A 297 -5.35 20.28 7.63
C ASN A 297 -4.49 19.01 7.67
N ALA A 298 -3.20 19.13 7.30
CA ALA A 298 -2.26 18.01 7.33
C ALA A 298 -2.02 17.53 8.77
N ILE A 299 -1.78 18.45 9.71
CA ILE A 299 -1.65 18.15 11.14
C ILE A 299 -2.92 17.46 11.65
N GLY A 300 -4.10 18.01 11.34
CA GLY A 300 -5.38 17.46 11.78
C GLY A 300 -5.53 15.99 11.36
N ARG A 301 -5.24 15.68 10.10
CA ARG A 301 -5.30 14.31 9.60
C ARG A 301 -4.22 13.40 10.23
N ALA A 302 -2.97 13.83 10.22
CA ALA A 302 -1.86 13.01 10.69
C ALA A 302 -1.92 12.74 12.20
N ALA A 303 -2.22 13.74 13.02
CA ALA A 303 -2.40 13.59 14.46
C ALA A 303 -3.62 12.71 14.80
N THR A 304 -4.68 12.74 13.98
CA THR A 304 -5.81 11.84 14.13
C THR A 304 -5.40 10.40 13.84
N MET A 305 -4.65 10.17 12.75
CA MET A 305 -4.20 8.83 12.39
C MET A 305 -3.21 8.26 13.41
N GLU A 306 -2.31 9.07 13.99
CA GLU A 306 -1.39 8.62 15.05
C GLU A 306 -2.15 8.07 16.27
N ARG A 307 -3.35 8.59 16.56
CA ARG A 307 -4.20 8.17 17.69
C ARG A 307 -5.26 7.13 17.34
N ALA A 308 -5.42 6.84 16.04
CA ALA A 308 -6.54 6.04 15.51
C ALA A 308 -6.58 4.62 16.05
N ASP A 309 -5.44 3.92 16.07
CA ASP A 309 -5.38 2.51 16.45
C ASP A 309 -5.77 2.30 17.92
N GLU A 310 -5.23 3.12 18.82
CA GLU A 310 -5.55 3.05 20.23
C GLU A 310 -7.03 3.42 20.50
N ALA A 311 -7.53 4.42 19.81
CA ALA A 311 -8.93 4.82 19.93
C ALA A 311 -9.88 3.77 19.35
N ARG A 312 -9.53 3.17 18.21
CA ARG A 312 -10.30 2.05 17.63
C ARG A 312 -10.33 0.86 18.58
N LYS A 313 -9.20 0.50 19.17
CA LYS A 313 -9.13 -0.57 20.16
C LYS A 313 -10.06 -0.29 21.36
N LYS A 314 -10.02 0.92 21.92
CA LYS A 314 -10.92 1.33 23.01
C LYS A 314 -12.39 1.29 22.60
N PHE A 315 -12.69 1.73 21.38
CA PHE A 315 -14.03 1.70 20.85
C PHE A 315 -14.57 0.27 20.72
N LEU A 316 -13.78 -0.66 20.16
CA LEU A 316 -14.13 -2.07 20.06
C LEU A 316 -14.29 -2.72 21.44
N GLN A 317 -13.40 -2.42 22.39
CA GLN A 317 -13.55 -2.87 23.79
C GLN A 317 -14.86 -2.39 24.41
N LYS A 318 -15.27 -1.14 24.15
CA LYS A 318 -16.55 -0.61 24.60
C LYS A 318 -17.71 -1.39 23.98
N LEU A 319 -17.72 -1.59 22.66
CA LEU A 319 -18.75 -2.38 21.98
C LEU A 319 -18.88 -3.78 22.56
N ARG A 320 -17.75 -4.45 22.80
CA ARG A 320 -17.70 -5.79 23.41
C ARG A 320 -18.28 -5.79 24.84
N ALA A 321 -17.99 -4.77 25.63
CA ALA A 321 -18.49 -4.65 27.01
C ALA A 321 -20.00 -4.40 27.08
N GLU A 322 -20.57 -3.75 26.06
CA GLU A 322 -22.00 -3.45 25.95
C GLU A 322 -22.80 -4.62 25.31
N ALA A 323 -22.13 -5.56 24.64
CA ALA A 323 -22.75 -6.66 23.94
C ALA A 323 -22.84 -7.94 24.79
N PHE A 324 -23.89 -8.74 24.55
CA PHE A 324 -23.90 -10.13 24.98
C PHE A 324 -23.05 -10.98 24.04
N ILE A 325 -21.97 -11.57 24.55
CA ILE A 325 -21.07 -12.43 23.76
C ILE A 325 -20.93 -13.77 24.46
N GLU A 326 -21.35 -14.83 23.79
CA GLU A 326 -21.21 -16.22 24.24
C GLU A 326 -20.43 -17.02 23.19
N ILE A 327 -19.28 -17.59 23.57
CA ILE A 327 -18.45 -18.41 22.69
C ILE A 327 -18.58 -19.86 23.10
N SER A 328 -18.88 -20.76 22.15
CA SER A 328 -19.02 -22.18 22.38
C SER A 328 -17.72 -22.82 22.87
N LYS A 329 -17.82 -23.80 23.77
CA LYS A 329 -16.69 -24.37 24.54
C LYS A 329 -15.49 -24.83 23.69
N GLY A 330 -15.69 -25.25 22.46
CA GLY A 330 -14.63 -25.70 21.56
C GLY A 330 -13.85 -24.57 20.87
N TYR A 331 -14.32 -23.32 20.95
CA TYR A 331 -13.82 -22.18 20.21
C TYR A 331 -13.31 -21.03 21.09
N ALA A 332 -13.50 -21.16 22.41
CA ALA A 332 -12.98 -20.16 23.35
C ALA A 332 -11.46 -20.03 23.18
N PRO A 333 -10.91 -18.80 23.14
CA PRO A 333 -9.47 -18.61 23.06
C PRO A 333 -8.79 -19.37 24.20
N THR A 334 -7.80 -20.18 23.87
CA THR A 334 -6.93 -20.75 24.90
C THR A 334 -6.23 -19.55 25.53
N GLN A 335 -6.59 -19.21 26.77
CA GLN A 335 -5.91 -18.14 27.52
C GLN A 335 -4.41 -18.41 27.45
N ALA A 336 -3.70 -17.64 26.63
CA ALA A 336 -2.25 -17.58 26.74
C ALA A 336 -1.96 -17.20 28.21
N LYS A 337 -1.34 -18.14 28.93
CA LYS A 337 -0.89 -17.90 30.30
C LYS A 337 -0.18 -16.55 30.29
N ALA A 338 -0.77 -15.56 30.94
CA ALA A 338 -0.10 -14.33 31.25
C ALA A 338 1.13 -14.71 32.07
N ASP A 339 2.30 -14.66 31.45
CA ASP A 339 3.57 -14.80 32.15
C ASP A 339 3.63 -13.68 33.19
N LYS A 340 3.32 -14.05 34.41
CA LYS A 340 3.72 -13.30 35.57
C LYS A 340 5.26 -13.40 35.65
N LYS A 341 5.90 -12.33 35.25
CA LYS A 341 7.23 -11.97 35.78
C LYS A 341 7.31 -10.48 36.00
#